data_6a93c1b4091e2d10ebc4bd08f5673078
#
_entry.id   6a93c1b4091e2d10ebc4bd08f5673078
#
_cell.length_a   1.000
_cell.length_b   1.000
_cell.length_c   1.000
_cell.angle_alpha   90.00
_cell.angle_beta   90.00
_cell.angle_gamma   90.00
#
_symmetry.space_group_name_H-M   'P 1'
#
loop_
_entity.id
_entity.type
_entity.pdbx_description
1 polymer ?
#
loop_
_entity_poly.entity_id
_entity_poly.type
_entity_poly.pdbx_seq_one_letter_code
_entity_poly.pdbx_strand_id
1 'polypeptide(L)'
;MAALRAEPEPEGIRDPDRGQDLAESGDFGRANPAFAIVAKDAPRGYAEMARLSEAGALVRAGRRGEAVQIYKAVAAGDSGPLRGVALIRAGWASVEAMPRHDLETLLAPLTDPANPWRHAAAEILAFSDYHSGAIADAQKQFQALADDKDATETMRRRAAAMAAFLKEGGLRNYGTVPEPVPPAGGPAPPPTGTPQP
;
A
#
# COMPACT_ATOMS: atom_id res chain seq x y z
N MET A 1 3.52 6.33 52.31
CA MET A 1 3.12 6.37 50.90
C MET A 1 4.17 7.15 50.13
N ALA A 2 5.08 6.44 49.43
CA ALA A 2 6.09 7.06 48.59
C ALA A 2 5.48 7.38 47.25
N ALA A 3 5.43 8.66 46.88
CA ALA A 3 5.03 9.10 45.54
C ALA A 3 6.09 8.59 44.55
N LEU A 4 5.72 7.72 43.64
CA LEU A 4 6.50 7.37 42.45
C LEU A 4 6.76 8.66 41.68
N ARG A 5 7.98 9.18 41.75
CA ARG A 5 8.48 10.21 40.84
C ARG A 5 8.48 9.59 39.48
N ALA A 6 7.62 10.12 38.59
CA ALA A 6 7.74 9.87 37.16
C ALA A 6 9.17 10.27 36.75
N GLU A 7 9.92 9.34 36.21
CA GLU A 7 11.23 9.66 35.61
C GLU A 7 10.99 10.69 34.50
N PRO A 8 11.86 11.72 34.39
CA PRO A 8 11.72 12.69 33.28
C PRO A 8 11.89 11.93 31.95
N GLU A 9 10.88 12.00 31.13
CA GLU A 9 10.98 11.47 29.76
C GLU A 9 12.18 12.12 29.06
N PRO A 10 13.03 11.34 28.38
CA PRO A 10 14.22 11.89 27.73
C PRO A 10 13.83 12.98 26.75
N GLU A 11 14.42 14.16 26.89
CA GLU A 11 14.12 15.40 26.13
C GLU A 11 14.10 15.24 24.60
N GLY A 12 14.70 14.17 24.06
CA GLY A 12 14.68 13.86 22.63
C GLY A 12 13.41 13.19 22.09
N ILE A 13 12.39 12.88 22.91
CA ILE A 13 11.19 12.14 22.45
C ILE A 13 10.17 13.06 21.78
N ARG A 14 10.21 14.37 22.07
CA ARG A 14 9.28 15.38 21.52
C ARG A 14 9.79 16.07 20.25
N ASP A 15 10.94 15.66 19.75
CA ASP A 15 11.51 16.19 18.51
C ASP A 15 10.70 15.64 17.32
N PRO A 16 10.02 16.50 16.53
CA PRO A 16 9.23 16.07 15.38
C PRO A 16 10.10 15.42 14.30
N ASP A 17 11.38 15.76 14.22
CA ASP A 17 12.30 15.25 13.21
C ASP A 17 12.84 13.86 13.58
N ARG A 18 12.87 13.51 14.85
CA ARG A 18 13.38 12.21 15.32
C ARG A 18 12.63 11.01 14.70
N GLY A 19 11.31 11.12 14.54
CA GLY A 19 10.52 10.07 13.90
C GLY A 19 10.93 9.86 12.45
N GLN A 20 11.23 10.97 11.77
CA GLN A 20 11.68 10.96 10.39
C GLN A 20 13.09 10.37 10.24
N ASP A 21 14.04 10.81 11.05
CA ASP A 21 15.42 10.29 11.08
C ASP A 21 15.46 8.78 11.31
N LEU A 22 14.65 8.29 12.25
CA LEU A 22 14.51 6.86 12.52
C LEU A 22 13.90 6.10 11.34
N ALA A 23 12.90 6.69 10.67
CA ALA A 23 12.28 6.08 9.50
C ALA A 23 13.25 6.06 8.30
N GLU A 24 14.06 7.10 8.11
CA GLU A 24 15.08 7.19 7.05
C GLU A 24 16.23 6.21 7.30
N SER A 25 16.61 5.97 8.55
CA SER A 25 17.59 4.94 8.93
C SER A 25 17.04 3.51 8.86
N GLY A 26 15.74 3.33 8.57
CA GLY A 26 15.08 2.02 8.51
C GLY A 26 14.63 1.47 9.86
N ASP A 27 14.80 2.22 10.97
CA ASP A 27 14.34 1.81 12.29
C ASP A 27 12.85 2.16 12.50
N PHE A 28 11.99 1.47 11.76
CA PHE A 28 10.54 1.70 11.81
C PHE A 28 9.92 1.34 13.15
N GLY A 29 10.55 0.42 13.89
CA GLY A 29 10.12 0.03 15.23
C GLY A 29 10.17 1.19 16.21
N ARG A 30 11.22 2.04 16.12
CA ARG A 30 11.41 3.22 16.97
C ARG A 30 10.77 4.48 16.37
N ALA A 31 10.67 4.58 15.04
CA ALA A 31 10.01 5.69 14.37
C ALA A 31 8.51 5.77 14.72
N ASN A 32 7.81 4.64 14.77
CA ASN A 32 6.38 4.57 15.08
C ASN A 32 6.03 5.25 16.41
N PRO A 33 6.59 4.88 17.58
CA PRO A 33 6.27 5.55 18.84
C PRO A 33 6.71 7.03 18.87
N ALA A 34 7.78 7.42 18.17
CA ALA A 34 8.18 8.82 18.07
C ALA A 34 7.11 9.67 17.37
N PHE A 35 6.56 9.20 16.24
CA PHE A 35 5.45 9.88 15.59
C PHE A 35 4.18 9.92 16.43
N ALA A 36 3.87 8.84 17.16
CA ALA A 36 2.71 8.79 18.06
C ALA A 36 2.76 9.84 19.17
N ILE A 37 3.95 10.11 19.72
CA ILE A 37 4.16 11.16 20.71
C ILE A 37 3.89 12.54 20.10
N VAL A 38 4.45 12.83 18.92
CA VAL A 38 4.21 14.09 18.21
C VAL A 38 2.71 14.26 17.90
N ALA A 39 2.04 13.19 17.46
CA ALA A 39 0.63 13.20 17.15
C ALA A 39 -0.27 13.52 18.34
N LYS A 40 0.18 13.20 19.57
CA LYS A 40 -0.58 13.47 20.80
C LYS A 40 -0.54 14.93 21.23
N ASP A 41 0.63 15.58 21.10
CA ASP A 41 0.89 16.89 21.71
C ASP A 41 0.87 18.04 20.67
N ALA A 42 0.91 17.74 19.37
CA ALA A 42 0.95 18.74 18.32
C ALA A 42 -0.42 19.39 18.03
N PRO A 43 -0.46 20.61 17.47
CA PRO A 43 -1.67 21.17 16.89
C PRO A 43 -2.29 20.26 15.84
N ARG A 44 -3.64 20.30 15.68
CA ARG A 44 -4.42 19.32 14.91
C ARG A 44 -3.80 18.93 13.56
N GLY A 45 -3.42 19.89 12.72
CA GLY A 45 -2.87 19.60 11.39
C GLY A 45 -1.55 18.84 11.44
N TYR A 46 -0.65 19.22 12.36
CA TYR A 46 0.60 18.50 12.59
C TYR A 46 0.37 17.11 13.20
N ALA A 47 -0.59 16.99 14.12
CA ALA A 47 -0.98 15.72 14.71
C ALA A 47 -1.47 14.73 13.67
N GLU A 48 -2.27 15.19 12.71
CA GLU A 48 -2.76 14.35 11.60
C GLU A 48 -1.64 13.93 10.64
N MET A 49 -0.69 14.83 10.33
CA MET A 49 0.50 14.49 9.55
C MET A 49 1.40 13.48 10.29
N ALA A 50 1.62 13.66 11.58
CA ALA A 50 2.38 12.71 12.40
C ALA A 50 1.73 11.32 12.43
N ARG A 51 0.40 11.25 12.54
CA ARG A 51 -0.34 9.96 12.43
C ARG A 51 -0.20 9.32 11.06
N LEU A 52 -0.21 10.09 9.99
CA LEU A 52 0.05 9.57 8.64
C LEU A 52 1.47 8.99 8.52
N SER A 53 2.45 9.63 9.15
CA SER A 53 3.84 9.16 9.20
C SER A 53 3.99 7.92 10.08
N GLU A 54 3.34 7.89 11.26
CA GLU A 54 3.22 6.74 12.14
C GLU A 54 2.68 5.51 11.38
N ALA A 55 1.55 5.68 10.69
CA ALA A 55 0.96 4.61 9.90
C ALA A 55 1.89 4.17 8.74
N GLY A 56 2.61 5.10 8.12
CA GLY A 56 3.62 4.79 7.10
C GLY A 56 4.77 3.93 7.66
N ALA A 57 5.26 4.23 8.86
CA ALA A 57 6.28 3.44 9.54
C ALA A 57 5.77 2.03 9.88
N LEU A 58 4.51 1.91 10.31
CA LEU A 58 3.87 0.62 10.56
C LEU A 58 3.76 -0.24 9.29
N VAL A 59 3.40 0.35 8.14
CA VAL A 59 3.38 -0.39 6.86
C VAL A 59 4.76 -0.95 6.53
N ARG A 60 5.82 -0.15 6.70
CA ARG A 60 7.19 -0.60 6.45
C ARG A 60 7.68 -1.65 7.45
N ALA A 61 7.17 -1.60 8.68
CA ALA A 61 7.40 -2.63 9.70
C ALA A 61 6.57 -3.91 9.48
N GLY A 62 5.77 -4.01 8.42
CA GLY A 62 4.88 -5.13 8.14
C GLY A 62 3.58 -5.15 8.94
N ARG A 63 3.32 -4.15 9.78
CA ARG A 63 2.14 -4.01 10.65
C ARG A 63 0.98 -3.32 9.94
N ARG A 64 0.66 -3.79 8.72
CA ARG A 64 -0.32 -3.14 7.83
C ARG A 64 -1.70 -2.98 8.46
N GLY A 65 -2.18 -3.95 9.23
CA GLY A 65 -3.49 -3.89 9.89
C GLY A 65 -3.62 -2.71 10.85
N GLU A 66 -2.59 -2.42 11.63
CA GLU A 66 -2.56 -1.29 12.55
C GLU A 66 -2.47 0.04 11.79
N ALA A 67 -1.65 0.09 10.75
CA ALA A 67 -1.56 1.26 9.88
C ALA A 67 -2.93 1.64 9.28
N VAL A 68 -3.69 0.66 8.82
CA VAL A 68 -5.04 0.87 8.25
C VAL A 68 -5.99 1.50 9.28
N GLN A 69 -5.94 1.09 10.54
CA GLN A 69 -6.78 1.70 11.58
C GLN A 69 -6.43 3.17 11.80
N ILE A 70 -5.13 3.51 11.82
CA ILE A 70 -4.69 4.91 11.94
C ILE A 70 -5.11 5.73 10.72
N TYR A 71 -4.91 5.22 9.49
CA TYR A 71 -5.36 5.91 8.28
C TYR A 71 -6.87 6.16 8.28
N LYS A 72 -7.67 5.16 8.67
CA LYS A 72 -9.14 5.32 8.81
C LYS A 72 -9.50 6.36 9.86
N ALA A 73 -8.80 6.40 10.99
CA ALA A 73 -9.03 7.40 12.03
C ALA A 73 -8.72 8.82 11.54
N VAL A 74 -7.62 9.01 10.81
CA VAL A 74 -7.29 10.31 10.18
C VAL A 74 -8.36 10.69 9.17
N ALA A 75 -8.80 9.77 8.30
CA ALA A 75 -9.83 10.03 7.31
C ALA A 75 -11.19 10.39 7.92
N ALA A 76 -11.52 9.84 9.08
CA ALA A 76 -12.76 10.14 9.81
C ALA A 76 -12.70 11.49 10.52
N GLY A 77 -11.51 11.91 10.98
CA GLY A 77 -11.30 13.17 11.72
C GLY A 77 -11.12 14.39 10.84
N ASP A 78 -10.74 14.21 9.57
CA ASP A 78 -10.46 15.30 8.62
C ASP A 78 -11.45 15.31 7.45
N SER A 79 -11.96 16.49 7.13
CA SER A 79 -12.78 16.74 5.93
C SER A 79 -11.96 17.40 4.80
N GLY A 80 -10.68 17.71 5.05
CA GLY A 80 -9.79 18.41 4.11
C GLY A 80 -8.94 17.47 3.25
N PRO A 81 -7.82 18.00 2.72
CA PRO A 81 -6.96 17.29 1.78
C PRO A 81 -6.36 15.99 2.34
N LEU A 82 -6.10 15.93 3.65
CA LEU A 82 -5.51 14.76 4.30
C LEU A 82 -6.44 13.55 4.30
N ARG A 83 -7.76 13.75 4.24
CA ARG A 83 -8.74 12.66 4.12
C ARG A 83 -8.48 11.80 2.88
N GLY A 84 -8.29 12.44 1.72
CA GLY A 84 -8.00 11.73 0.47
C GLY A 84 -6.70 10.93 0.56
N VAL A 85 -5.63 11.56 1.08
CA VAL A 85 -4.34 10.91 1.31
C VAL A 85 -4.48 9.70 2.23
N ALA A 86 -5.19 9.86 3.35
CA ALA A 86 -5.40 8.78 4.32
C ALA A 86 -6.16 7.60 3.72
N LEU A 87 -7.25 7.85 2.97
CA LEU A 87 -8.04 6.80 2.31
C LEU A 87 -7.22 6.06 1.24
N ILE A 88 -6.44 6.77 0.42
CA ILE A 88 -5.57 6.13 -0.58
C ILE A 88 -4.50 5.26 0.09
N ARG A 89 -3.85 5.77 1.14
CA ARG A 89 -2.86 4.97 1.89
C ARG A 89 -3.47 3.77 2.59
N ALA A 90 -4.68 3.91 3.16
CA ALA A 90 -5.43 2.80 3.72
C ALA A 90 -5.75 1.75 2.64
N GLY A 91 -6.20 2.17 1.47
CA GLY A 91 -6.50 1.31 0.34
C GLY A 91 -5.28 0.49 -0.08
N TRP A 92 -4.14 1.14 -0.32
CA TRP A 92 -2.89 0.45 -0.67
C TRP A 92 -2.40 -0.51 0.43
N ALA A 93 -2.53 -0.13 1.70
CA ALA A 93 -2.14 -1.00 2.80
C ALA A 93 -3.05 -2.23 2.96
N SER A 94 -4.27 -2.18 2.39
CA SER A 94 -5.31 -3.21 2.54
C SER A 94 -5.53 -4.05 1.29
N VAL A 95 -5.02 -3.64 0.12
CA VAL A 95 -5.39 -4.19 -1.19
C VAL A 95 -5.22 -5.70 -1.32
N GLU A 96 -4.25 -6.28 -0.62
CA GLU A 96 -3.97 -7.72 -0.63
C GLU A 96 -4.81 -8.53 0.36
N ALA A 97 -5.34 -7.88 1.40
CA ALA A 97 -5.97 -8.58 2.53
C ALA A 97 -7.46 -8.25 2.73
N MET A 98 -7.92 -7.10 2.23
CA MET A 98 -9.29 -6.64 2.41
C MET A 98 -10.18 -7.17 1.29
N PRO A 99 -11.37 -7.74 1.61
CA PRO A 99 -12.35 -8.12 0.59
C PRO A 99 -12.68 -6.94 -0.34
N ARG A 100 -12.90 -7.22 -1.61
CA ARG A 100 -13.16 -6.21 -2.64
C ARG A 100 -14.29 -5.24 -2.27
N HIS A 101 -15.39 -5.77 -1.74
CA HIS A 101 -16.54 -4.97 -1.31
C HIS A 101 -16.20 -3.98 -0.17
N ASP A 102 -15.38 -4.41 0.79
CA ASP A 102 -14.96 -3.56 1.90
C ASP A 102 -14.01 -2.45 1.42
N LEU A 103 -13.15 -2.78 0.45
CA LEU A 103 -12.27 -1.82 -0.19
C LEU A 103 -13.04 -0.79 -1.01
N GLU A 104 -14.10 -1.19 -1.72
CA GLU A 104 -15.03 -0.28 -2.40
C GLU A 104 -15.67 0.69 -1.40
N THR A 105 -16.18 0.17 -0.30
CA THR A 105 -16.77 0.99 0.76
C THR A 105 -15.77 1.99 1.33
N LEU A 106 -14.54 1.56 1.57
CA LEU A 106 -13.47 2.43 2.05
C LEU A 106 -13.15 3.57 1.07
N LEU A 107 -13.11 3.28 -0.22
CA LEU A 107 -12.73 4.22 -1.27
C LEU A 107 -13.90 4.99 -1.89
N ALA A 108 -15.15 4.62 -1.56
CA ALA A 108 -16.36 5.27 -2.10
C ALA A 108 -16.34 6.82 -2.03
N PRO A 109 -15.83 7.47 -0.95
CA PRO A 109 -15.75 8.93 -0.91
C PRO A 109 -14.84 9.56 -1.97
N LEU A 110 -13.99 8.77 -2.63
CA LEU A 110 -13.01 9.22 -3.61
C LEU A 110 -13.44 8.95 -5.06
N THR A 111 -14.54 8.23 -5.29
CA THR A 111 -14.94 7.77 -6.63
C THR A 111 -15.77 8.78 -7.42
N ASP A 112 -16.17 9.90 -6.82
CA ASP A 112 -16.88 10.97 -7.52
C ASP A 112 -16.06 11.47 -8.71
N PRO A 113 -16.65 11.68 -9.90
CA PRO A 113 -15.95 12.18 -11.08
C PRO A 113 -15.21 13.50 -10.87
N ALA A 114 -15.68 14.38 -9.96
CA ALA A 114 -15.03 15.62 -9.61
C ALA A 114 -13.89 15.44 -8.58
N ASN A 115 -13.75 14.27 -7.97
CA ASN A 115 -12.75 14.05 -6.94
C ASN A 115 -11.35 13.86 -7.55
N PRO A 116 -10.32 14.62 -7.12
CA PRO A 116 -8.97 14.50 -7.67
C PRO A 116 -8.32 13.13 -7.41
N TRP A 117 -8.80 12.37 -6.43
CA TRP A 117 -8.29 11.03 -6.07
C TRP A 117 -8.97 9.89 -6.82
N ARG A 118 -9.98 10.16 -7.70
CA ARG A 118 -10.77 9.11 -8.35
C ARG A 118 -9.94 8.08 -9.09
N HIS A 119 -8.92 8.53 -9.81
CA HIS A 119 -8.05 7.64 -10.58
C HIS A 119 -7.18 6.76 -9.68
N ALA A 120 -6.69 7.32 -8.56
CA ALA A 120 -5.93 6.53 -7.60
C ALA A 120 -6.82 5.48 -6.90
N ALA A 121 -8.07 5.83 -6.58
CA ALA A 121 -9.05 4.88 -6.07
C ALA A 121 -9.34 3.77 -7.08
N ALA A 122 -9.57 4.12 -8.35
CA ALA A 122 -9.80 3.15 -9.44
C ALA A 122 -8.60 2.20 -9.62
N GLU A 123 -7.38 2.71 -9.53
CA GLU A 123 -6.17 1.88 -9.62
C GLU A 123 -6.09 0.86 -8.48
N ILE A 124 -6.37 1.26 -7.24
CA ILE A 124 -6.38 0.36 -6.08
C ILE A 124 -7.44 -0.73 -6.26
N LEU A 125 -8.62 -0.38 -6.75
CA LEU A 125 -9.69 -1.32 -7.01
C LEU A 125 -9.32 -2.33 -8.11
N ALA A 126 -8.67 -1.88 -9.17
CA ALA A 126 -8.15 -2.76 -10.23
C ALA A 126 -7.07 -3.73 -9.71
N PHE A 127 -6.18 -3.25 -8.81
CA PHE A 127 -5.22 -4.13 -8.14
C PHE A 127 -5.88 -5.14 -7.21
N SER A 128 -6.97 -4.79 -6.53
CA SER A 128 -7.74 -5.73 -5.72
C SER A 128 -8.33 -6.86 -6.57
N ASP A 129 -8.87 -6.55 -7.74
CA ASP A 129 -9.37 -7.55 -8.68
C ASP A 129 -8.24 -8.45 -9.20
N TYR A 130 -7.07 -7.87 -9.48
CA TYR A 130 -5.88 -8.64 -9.83
C TYR A 130 -5.47 -9.63 -8.72
N HIS A 131 -5.36 -9.16 -7.47
CA HIS A 131 -4.98 -10.00 -6.33
C HIS A 131 -6.01 -11.08 -6.00
N SER A 132 -7.29 -10.82 -6.22
CA SER A 132 -8.35 -11.83 -6.04
C SER A 132 -8.44 -12.85 -7.18
N GLY A 133 -7.65 -12.68 -8.26
CA GLY A 133 -7.68 -13.53 -9.44
C GLY A 133 -8.74 -13.17 -10.47
N ALA A 134 -9.48 -12.07 -10.29
CA ALA A 134 -10.44 -11.54 -11.26
C ALA A 134 -9.72 -10.80 -12.42
N ILE A 135 -8.87 -11.55 -13.14
CA ILE A 135 -7.90 -11.01 -14.11
C ILE A 135 -8.57 -10.23 -15.24
N ALA A 136 -9.70 -10.72 -15.75
CA ALA A 136 -10.42 -10.06 -16.84
C ALA A 136 -10.99 -8.70 -16.40
N ASP A 137 -11.51 -8.61 -15.17
CA ASP A 137 -12.04 -7.37 -14.61
C ASP A 137 -10.91 -6.39 -14.31
N ALA A 138 -9.81 -6.85 -13.72
CA ALA A 138 -8.61 -6.06 -13.50
C ALA A 138 -8.06 -5.49 -14.81
N GLN A 139 -7.93 -6.33 -15.86
CA GLN A 139 -7.46 -5.89 -17.18
C GLN A 139 -8.36 -4.79 -17.75
N LYS A 140 -9.68 -4.98 -17.69
CA LYS A 140 -10.66 -4.00 -18.19
C LYS A 140 -10.55 -2.66 -17.45
N GLN A 141 -10.38 -2.68 -16.14
CA GLN A 141 -10.25 -1.47 -15.33
C GLN A 141 -8.93 -0.74 -15.59
N PHE A 142 -7.82 -1.48 -15.69
CA PHE A 142 -6.54 -0.87 -16.05
C PHE A 142 -6.57 -0.30 -17.47
N GLN A 143 -7.23 -0.96 -18.42
CA GLN A 143 -7.40 -0.41 -19.78
C GLN A 143 -8.23 0.88 -19.75
N ALA A 144 -9.35 0.89 -19.01
CA ALA A 144 -10.18 2.09 -18.88
C ALA A 144 -9.38 3.26 -18.27
N LEU A 145 -8.53 2.99 -17.26
CA LEU A 145 -7.66 4.00 -16.65
C LEU A 145 -6.56 4.49 -17.61
N ALA A 146 -6.06 3.62 -18.48
CA ALA A 146 -5.07 3.97 -19.50
C ALA A 146 -5.66 4.89 -20.58
N ASP A 147 -6.93 4.69 -20.90
CA ASP A 147 -7.66 5.45 -21.94
C ASP A 147 -8.28 6.75 -21.41
N ASP A 148 -8.33 6.95 -20.08
CA ASP A 148 -8.89 8.14 -19.46
C ASP A 148 -7.98 9.35 -19.66
N LYS A 149 -8.44 10.32 -20.46
CA LYS A 149 -7.69 11.54 -20.79
C LYS A 149 -7.50 12.48 -19.59
N ASP A 150 -8.36 12.36 -18.58
CA ASP A 150 -8.27 13.16 -17.36
C ASP A 150 -7.25 12.59 -16.35
N ALA A 151 -6.83 11.33 -16.53
CA ALA A 151 -5.75 10.76 -15.75
C ALA A 151 -4.39 11.34 -16.15
N THR A 152 -3.47 11.45 -15.17
CA THR A 152 -2.11 11.91 -15.46
C THR A 152 -1.41 10.97 -16.44
N GLU A 153 -0.50 11.50 -17.24
CA GLU A 153 0.29 10.71 -18.19
C GLU A 153 1.02 9.52 -17.52
N THR A 154 1.60 9.77 -16.34
CA THR A 154 2.28 8.72 -15.56
C THR A 154 1.32 7.60 -15.16
N MET A 155 0.11 7.94 -14.75
CA MET A 155 -0.90 6.96 -14.36
C MET A 155 -1.39 6.17 -15.57
N ARG A 156 -1.67 6.83 -16.70
CA ARG A 156 -2.07 6.16 -17.95
C ARG A 156 -1.02 5.15 -18.42
N ARG A 157 0.26 5.54 -18.42
CA ARG A 157 1.36 4.63 -18.79
C ARG A 157 1.45 3.42 -17.89
N ARG A 158 1.35 3.61 -16.59
CA ARG A 158 1.38 2.51 -15.61
C ARG A 158 0.18 1.59 -15.78
N ALA A 159 -1.01 2.16 -15.96
CA ALA A 159 -2.23 1.39 -16.20
C ALA A 159 -2.16 0.62 -17.53
N ALA A 160 -1.65 1.22 -18.60
CA ALA A 160 -1.45 0.55 -19.89
C ALA A 160 -0.48 -0.64 -19.77
N ALA A 161 0.62 -0.47 -19.01
CA ALA A 161 1.57 -1.55 -18.77
C ALA A 161 0.93 -2.71 -18.00
N MET A 162 0.10 -2.42 -16.99
CA MET A 162 -0.64 -3.46 -16.26
C MET A 162 -1.69 -4.14 -17.12
N ALA A 163 -2.45 -3.40 -17.94
CA ALA A 163 -3.43 -3.98 -18.85
C ALA A 163 -2.77 -4.92 -19.88
N ALA A 164 -1.62 -4.52 -20.45
CA ALA A 164 -0.85 -5.35 -21.36
C ALA A 164 -0.32 -6.60 -20.68
N PHE A 165 0.28 -6.47 -19.48
CA PHE A 165 0.76 -7.59 -18.69
C PHE A 165 -0.34 -8.62 -18.40
N LEU A 166 -1.53 -8.17 -17.99
CA LEU A 166 -2.68 -9.05 -17.72
C LEU A 166 -3.22 -9.71 -18.98
N LYS A 167 -3.21 -9.02 -20.10
CA LYS A 167 -3.58 -9.55 -21.42
C LYS A 167 -2.69 -10.70 -21.88
N GLU A 168 -1.40 -10.65 -21.52
CA GLU A 168 -0.41 -11.70 -21.83
C GLU A 168 -0.42 -12.86 -20.81
N GLY A 169 -1.37 -12.89 -19.90
CA GLY A 169 -1.55 -13.96 -18.92
C GLY A 169 -0.81 -13.76 -17.59
N GLY A 170 -0.63 -12.53 -17.17
CA GLY A 170 0.08 -11.95 -16.05
C GLY A 170 0.28 -12.73 -14.74
N LEU A 171 -0.53 -13.75 -14.47
CA LEU A 171 -0.35 -14.64 -13.31
C LEU A 171 0.74 -15.70 -13.51
N ARG A 172 1.12 -16.03 -14.74
CA ARG A 172 1.99 -17.18 -15.03
C ARG A 172 3.46 -16.92 -14.77
N ASN A 173 3.89 -15.65 -14.74
CA ASN A 173 5.31 -15.30 -14.72
C ASN A 173 5.71 -14.44 -13.53
N TYR A 174 4.81 -14.16 -12.59
CA TYR A 174 5.16 -13.38 -11.40
C TYR A 174 5.95 -14.26 -10.41
N GLY A 175 7.27 -14.05 -10.37
CA GLY A 175 8.15 -14.75 -9.44
C GLY A 175 8.66 -16.13 -9.87
N THR A 176 8.31 -16.61 -11.05
CA THR A 176 8.99 -17.77 -11.64
C THR A 176 10.12 -17.27 -12.55
N VAL A 177 11.36 -17.56 -12.16
CA VAL A 177 12.48 -17.50 -13.11
C VAL A 177 12.11 -18.44 -14.27
N PRO A 178 12.07 -17.96 -15.54
CA PRO A 178 11.86 -18.88 -16.66
C PRO A 178 12.85 -20.03 -16.55
N GLU A 179 12.38 -21.27 -16.70
CA GLU A 179 13.32 -22.39 -16.81
C GLU A 179 14.32 -22.04 -17.92
N PRO A 180 15.61 -22.23 -17.67
CA PRO A 180 16.63 -21.94 -18.67
C PRO A 180 16.30 -22.73 -19.93
N VAL A 181 16.06 -22.01 -21.02
CA VAL A 181 15.83 -22.63 -22.33
C VAL A 181 17.06 -23.48 -22.63
N PRO A 182 16.93 -24.81 -22.76
CA PRO A 182 18.07 -25.65 -23.08
C PRO A 182 18.66 -25.16 -24.40
N PRO A 183 20.01 -25.11 -24.51
CA PRO A 183 20.65 -24.66 -25.74
C PRO A 183 20.14 -25.50 -26.92
N ALA A 184 19.71 -24.86 -27.97
CA ALA A 184 19.21 -25.52 -29.18
C ALA A 184 20.33 -26.47 -29.70
N GLY A 185 20.10 -27.78 -29.58
CA GLY A 185 21.02 -28.81 -30.10
C GLY A 185 21.69 -29.74 -29.03
N GLY A 186 21.33 -29.64 -27.75
CA GLY A 186 21.79 -30.61 -26.75
C GLY A 186 20.98 -31.91 -26.77
N PRO A 187 21.60 -33.10 -26.52
CA PRO A 187 20.86 -34.36 -26.43
C PRO A 187 19.86 -34.32 -25.27
N ALA A 188 18.64 -34.85 -25.49
CA ALA A 188 17.59 -34.94 -24.49
C ALA A 188 18.07 -35.63 -23.22
N PRO A 189 17.71 -35.16 -21.99
CA PRO A 189 18.03 -35.83 -20.76
C PRO A 189 17.36 -37.22 -20.75
N PRO A 190 18.03 -38.26 -20.16
CA PRO A 190 17.47 -39.57 -20.09
C PRO A 190 16.19 -39.59 -19.24
N PRO A 191 15.21 -40.45 -19.59
CA PRO A 191 13.99 -40.58 -18.82
C PRO A 191 14.28 -40.96 -17.38
N THR A 192 13.80 -40.21 -16.42
CA THR A 192 13.87 -40.54 -14.99
C THR A 192 13.02 -41.81 -14.76
N GLY A 193 13.71 -42.92 -14.58
CA GLY A 193 13.10 -44.21 -14.33
C GLY A 193 12.28 -44.20 -13.03
N THR A 194 11.03 -44.59 -13.14
CA THR A 194 10.13 -44.96 -12.05
C THR A 194 10.77 -46.09 -11.22
N PRO A 195 10.85 -46.02 -9.90
CA PRO A 195 11.20 -47.19 -9.12
C PRO A 195 10.05 -48.21 -9.19
N GLN A 196 10.32 -49.38 -9.71
CA GLN A 196 9.45 -50.55 -9.61
C GLN A 196 9.58 -51.20 -8.23
N PRO A 197 8.52 -51.92 -7.77
CA PRO A 197 8.28 -52.37 -6.42
C PRO A 197 9.27 -53.40 -5.90
#